data_ed79e14973fb93fff77523cfae9193c6
#
_entry.id   ed79e14973fb93fff77523cfae9193c6
#
_cell.length_a   1.000
_cell.length_b   1.000
_cell.length_c   1.000
_cell.angle_alpha   90.00
_cell.angle_beta   90.00
_cell.angle_gamma   90.00
#
_symmetry.space_group_name_H-M   'P 1'
#
loop_
_entity.id
_entity.type
_entity.pdbx_description
1 polymer ?
#
loop_
_entity_poly.entity_id
_entity_poly.type
_entity_poly.pdbx_seq_one_letter_code
_entity_poly.pdbx_strand_id
1 'polypeptide(L)'
;AVAMVAFPDIPQALLPSDGRFGCGPSKVRAAQIEALSSPLLMGTSHRAAPVRGVVASLKEGLRTLLSVPDDYEIVLGNGGASAFWDVACACLISSRAAFGSWGAFGAKFASEAAHAPHLATPLIDEAAHGSLTTVSPREKSEGVDVYAYPHNETSTGVTSPVYRVEAPGALTLVDGTSIAGAAPVDLTRVDAYYFSLQKALGSDGGLWIAVLSPAAVERARRIEDSSDGRWVPQFLSLSAAIDNSRKDQTLNTPALATIVMAERQVRWLLERGGMDEVSAQCAQASSLIYDWAEANLAVRPFVENPTWRSPVTATIEIDEAVSASELAAHLRARGIVDIGAYRGVGVNQLRIGTWPSVEIEDVEALLACIDYCLERAL
;
A
#
# COMPACT_ATOMS: atom_id res chain seq x y z
N ALA A 1 36.95 9.80 -14.23
CA ALA A 1 36.04 10.63 -13.48
C ALA A 1 34.87 10.98 -14.38
N VAL A 2 33.68 10.44 -14.07
CA VAL A 2 32.46 10.86 -14.75
C VAL A 2 32.23 12.30 -14.32
N ALA A 3 32.14 13.22 -15.28
CA ALA A 3 31.85 14.62 -14.96
C ALA A 3 30.48 14.66 -14.28
N MET A 4 30.41 15.24 -13.09
CA MET A 4 29.15 15.48 -12.42
C MET A 4 28.31 16.43 -13.27
N VAL A 5 27.13 15.97 -13.69
CA VAL A 5 26.19 16.80 -14.44
C VAL A 5 25.66 17.87 -13.49
N ALA A 6 25.84 19.14 -13.84
CA ALA A 6 25.27 20.24 -13.07
C ALA A 6 23.84 20.50 -13.58
N PHE A 7 22.85 20.33 -12.70
CA PHE A 7 21.47 20.69 -13.01
C PHE A 7 21.26 22.21 -12.88
N PRO A 8 20.41 22.79 -13.74
CA PRO A 8 20.11 24.21 -13.67
C PRO A 8 19.25 24.55 -12.45
N ASP A 9 19.32 25.81 -12.02
CA ASP A 9 18.37 26.31 -11.04
C ASP A 9 16.98 26.39 -11.64
N ILE A 10 15.99 25.84 -10.97
CA ILE A 10 14.62 25.74 -11.47
C ILE A 10 13.87 27.06 -11.22
N PRO A 11 13.29 27.69 -12.25
CA PRO A 11 12.46 28.88 -12.04
C PRO A 11 11.30 28.62 -11.08
N GLN A 12 11.07 29.57 -10.18
CA GLN A 12 9.97 29.47 -9.19
C GLN A 12 8.61 29.21 -9.84
N ALA A 13 8.37 29.77 -11.01
CA ALA A 13 7.10 29.61 -11.73
C ALA A 13 6.83 28.18 -12.22
N LEU A 14 7.85 27.34 -12.34
CA LEU A 14 7.70 25.94 -12.77
C LEU A 14 7.40 24.99 -11.60
N LEU A 15 7.70 25.41 -10.37
CA LEU A 15 7.58 24.53 -9.21
C LEU A 15 6.12 24.17 -8.92
N PRO A 16 5.85 22.92 -8.48
CA PRO A 16 4.51 22.55 -8.02
C PRO A 16 4.15 23.35 -6.75
N SER A 17 2.87 23.57 -6.53
CA SER A 17 2.36 24.20 -5.31
C SER A 17 2.64 23.32 -4.09
N ASP A 18 2.58 21.99 -4.25
CA ASP A 18 2.95 21.00 -3.25
C ASP A 18 3.91 19.99 -3.89
N GLY A 19 5.10 19.91 -3.34
CA GLY A 19 6.18 19.05 -3.87
C GLY A 19 6.25 17.65 -3.26
N ARG A 20 5.23 17.19 -2.56
CA ARG A 20 5.24 15.88 -1.89
C ARG A 20 4.66 14.79 -2.79
N PHE A 21 5.54 13.96 -3.37
CA PHE A 21 5.18 12.87 -4.29
C PHE A 21 5.65 11.50 -3.81
N GLY A 22 5.87 11.34 -2.50
CA GLY A 22 6.40 10.11 -1.94
C GLY A 22 5.49 8.90 -2.16
N CYS A 23 6.10 7.75 -2.41
CA CYS A 23 5.39 6.48 -2.56
C CYS A 23 5.09 5.80 -1.22
N GLY A 24 5.33 6.48 -0.11
CA GLY A 24 4.98 6.09 1.24
C GLY A 24 6.05 6.44 2.27
N PRO A 25 5.67 7.22 3.29
CA PRO A 25 4.35 7.83 3.47
C PRO A 25 3.99 8.81 2.34
N SER A 26 2.67 8.98 2.15
CA SER A 26 2.14 9.97 1.20
C SER A 26 1.91 11.31 1.90
N LYS A 27 1.59 12.35 1.14
CA LYS A 27 1.29 13.65 1.75
C LYS A 27 0.02 13.60 2.60
N VAL A 28 0.03 14.31 3.73
CA VAL A 28 -1.12 14.54 4.60
C VAL A 28 -1.72 15.89 4.25
N ARG A 29 -3.04 15.96 4.05
CA ARG A 29 -3.74 17.22 3.77
C ARG A 29 -3.90 18.05 5.04
N ALA A 30 -3.91 19.36 4.90
CA ALA A 30 -4.06 20.29 6.04
C ALA A 30 -5.30 19.98 6.90
N ALA A 31 -6.44 19.64 6.27
CA ALA A 31 -7.67 19.31 6.99
C ALA A 31 -7.52 18.06 7.89
N GLN A 32 -6.67 17.11 7.53
CA GLN A 32 -6.40 15.94 8.36
C GLN A 32 -5.61 16.34 9.62
N ILE A 33 -4.64 17.22 9.48
CA ILE A 33 -3.85 17.73 10.61
C ILE A 33 -4.72 18.58 11.53
N GLU A 34 -5.56 19.45 10.99
CA GLU A 34 -6.50 20.25 11.76
C GLU A 34 -7.46 19.40 12.61
N ALA A 35 -7.86 18.25 12.10
CA ALA A 35 -8.73 17.33 12.84
C ALA A 35 -8.11 16.85 14.15
N LEU A 36 -6.78 16.85 14.28
CA LEU A 36 -6.07 16.45 15.50
C LEU A 36 -6.20 17.47 16.64
N SER A 37 -6.61 18.69 16.34
CA SER A 37 -6.76 19.74 17.36
C SER A 37 -8.02 19.59 18.24
N SER A 38 -8.87 18.62 17.97
CA SER A 38 -10.06 18.36 18.78
C SER A 38 -9.69 17.94 20.20
N PRO A 39 -10.12 18.71 21.23
CA PRO A 39 -9.78 18.38 22.62
C PRO A 39 -10.53 17.14 23.14
N LEU A 40 -11.51 16.61 22.40
CA LEU A 40 -12.28 15.44 22.78
C LEU A 40 -11.67 14.12 22.30
N LEU A 41 -10.60 14.17 21.53
CA LEU A 41 -9.99 12.99 20.91
C LEU A 41 -8.59 12.70 21.43
N MET A 42 -7.64 13.59 21.15
CA MET A 42 -6.25 13.35 21.50
C MET A 42 -6.04 13.33 23.02
N GLY A 43 -5.34 12.28 23.48
CA GLY A 43 -5.09 12.10 24.93
C GLY A 43 -6.28 11.57 25.72
N THR A 44 -7.34 11.13 25.04
CA THR A 44 -8.50 10.51 25.69
C THR A 44 -8.51 8.98 25.53
N SER A 45 -9.32 8.29 26.32
CA SER A 45 -9.37 6.84 26.28
C SER A 45 -9.89 6.32 24.95
N HIS A 46 -9.17 5.39 24.33
CA HIS A 46 -9.62 4.70 23.12
C HIS A 46 -10.82 3.76 23.38
N ARG A 47 -11.18 3.53 24.63
CA ARG A 47 -12.38 2.76 25.03
C ARG A 47 -13.59 3.65 25.29
N ALA A 48 -13.41 4.96 25.27
CA ALA A 48 -14.48 5.93 25.45
C ALA A 48 -15.22 6.21 24.12
N ALA A 49 -16.46 6.65 24.24
CA ALA A 49 -17.35 6.89 23.10
C ALA A 49 -16.78 7.83 22.03
N PRO A 50 -16.09 8.94 22.34
CA PRO A 50 -15.56 9.81 21.31
C PRO A 50 -14.57 9.10 20.36
N VAL A 51 -13.67 8.30 20.91
CA VAL A 51 -12.68 7.57 20.11
C VAL A 51 -13.31 6.38 19.38
N ARG A 52 -14.16 5.62 20.07
CA ARG A 52 -14.93 4.55 19.43
C ARG A 52 -15.77 5.05 18.26
N GLY A 53 -16.34 6.24 18.39
CA GLY A 53 -17.11 6.88 17.32
C GLY A 53 -16.27 7.17 16.08
N VAL A 54 -15.02 7.59 16.24
CA VAL A 54 -14.10 7.80 15.11
C VAL A 54 -13.75 6.48 14.42
N VAL A 55 -13.47 5.43 15.21
CA VAL A 55 -13.19 4.09 14.66
C VAL A 55 -14.41 3.55 13.91
N ALA A 56 -15.61 3.68 14.47
CA ALA A 56 -16.84 3.26 13.81
C ALA A 56 -17.06 4.00 12.50
N SER A 57 -16.83 5.31 12.47
CA SER A 57 -16.95 6.13 11.27
C SER A 57 -15.92 5.73 10.21
N LEU A 58 -14.68 5.45 10.60
CA LEU A 58 -13.65 4.96 9.69
C LEU A 58 -14.05 3.61 9.08
N LYS A 59 -14.53 2.67 9.88
CA LYS A 59 -14.98 1.35 9.40
C LYS A 59 -16.16 1.48 8.45
N GLU A 60 -17.15 2.28 8.78
CA GLU A 60 -18.31 2.51 7.93
C GLU A 60 -17.91 3.15 6.59
N GLY A 61 -17.04 4.16 6.65
CA GLY A 61 -16.53 4.82 5.45
C GLY A 61 -15.73 3.87 4.55
N LEU A 62 -14.88 3.03 5.13
CA LEU A 62 -14.14 2.00 4.40
C LEU A 62 -15.08 0.96 3.78
N ARG A 63 -16.12 0.57 4.51
CA ARG A 63 -17.13 -0.37 3.98
C ARG A 63 -17.77 0.16 2.70
N THR A 64 -18.09 1.44 2.68
CA THR A 64 -18.66 2.11 1.51
C THR A 64 -17.61 2.28 0.40
N LEU A 65 -16.45 2.84 0.74
CA LEU A 65 -15.41 3.15 -0.24
C LEU A 65 -14.90 1.92 -0.96
N LEU A 66 -14.68 0.81 -0.25
CA LEU A 66 -14.13 -0.42 -0.78
C LEU A 66 -15.22 -1.43 -1.21
N SER A 67 -16.49 -1.09 -1.09
CA SER A 67 -17.61 -2.00 -1.37
C SER A 67 -17.45 -3.34 -0.64
N VAL A 68 -17.21 -3.26 0.67
CA VAL A 68 -17.00 -4.44 1.52
C VAL A 68 -18.29 -5.25 1.60
N PRO A 69 -18.29 -6.56 1.31
CA PRO A 69 -19.47 -7.40 1.48
C PRO A 69 -19.97 -7.40 2.93
N ASP A 70 -21.29 -7.52 3.12
CA ASP A 70 -21.92 -7.40 4.43
C ASP A 70 -21.43 -8.42 5.46
N ASP A 71 -21.05 -9.61 5.01
CA ASP A 71 -20.55 -10.69 5.86
C ASP A 71 -19.04 -10.63 6.11
N TYR A 72 -18.32 -9.66 5.51
CA TYR A 72 -16.90 -9.42 5.77
C TYR A 72 -16.74 -8.46 6.93
N GLU A 73 -15.69 -8.67 7.73
CA GLU A 73 -15.36 -7.81 8.86
C GLU A 73 -14.18 -6.89 8.55
N ILE A 74 -14.26 -5.67 9.06
CA ILE A 74 -13.17 -4.70 9.00
C ILE A 74 -12.49 -4.71 10.37
N VAL A 75 -11.21 -5.07 10.38
CA VAL A 75 -10.43 -5.31 11.60
C VAL A 75 -9.25 -4.37 11.65
N LEU A 76 -9.02 -3.75 12.80
CA LEU A 76 -7.87 -2.88 13.06
C LEU A 76 -6.89 -3.57 14.01
N GLY A 77 -5.60 -3.39 13.73
CA GLY A 77 -4.54 -3.85 14.63
C GLY A 77 -3.41 -2.83 14.72
N ASN A 78 -2.72 -2.84 15.85
CA ASN A 78 -1.55 -1.99 16.06
C ASN A 78 -0.34 -2.54 15.30
N GLY A 79 0.45 -1.65 14.73
CA GLY A 79 1.56 -1.95 13.82
C GLY A 79 1.25 -1.44 12.42
N GLY A 80 1.97 -1.86 11.41
CA GLY A 80 1.69 -1.56 10.00
C GLY A 80 1.35 -2.82 9.23
N ALA A 81 1.26 -2.74 7.91
CA ALA A 81 1.00 -3.91 7.06
C ALA A 81 2.05 -5.01 7.21
N SER A 82 3.29 -4.65 7.54
CA SER A 82 4.34 -5.64 7.85
C SER A 82 4.02 -6.46 9.10
N ALA A 83 3.38 -5.85 10.10
CA ALA A 83 2.90 -6.58 11.27
C ALA A 83 1.79 -7.58 10.88
N PHE A 84 0.98 -7.26 9.88
CA PHE A 84 -0.03 -8.19 9.40
C PHE A 84 0.57 -9.45 8.76
N TRP A 85 1.74 -9.38 8.16
CA TRP A 85 2.45 -10.59 7.71
C TRP A 85 2.71 -11.54 8.87
N ASP A 86 3.14 -11.03 10.02
CA ASP A 86 3.35 -11.83 11.23
C ASP A 86 2.03 -12.36 11.77
N VAL A 87 0.98 -11.55 11.75
CA VAL A 87 -0.38 -11.99 12.13
C VAL A 87 -0.83 -13.14 11.23
N ALA A 88 -0.63 -13.03 9.93
CA ALA A 88 -1.01 -14.09 8.98
C ALA A 88 -0.21 -15.38 9.21
N CYS A 89 1.09 -15.27 9.44
CA CYS A 89 1.92 -16.43 9.78
C CYS A 89 1.48 -17.10 11.09
N ALA A 90 1.06 -16.31 12.08
CA ALA A 90 0.61 -16.83 13.37
C ALA A 90 -0.81 -17.40 13.32
N CYS A 91 -1.74 -16.79 12.56
CA CYS A 91 -3.18 -17.02 12.71
C CYS A 91 -3.90 -17.48 11.43
N LEU A 92 -3.33 -17.34 10.24
CA LEU A 92 -4.03 -17.65 8.99
C LEU A 92 -3.39 -18.79 8.20
N ILE A 93 -2.08 -18.94 8.26
CA ILE A 93 -1.38 -20.05 7.60
C ILE A 93 -1.36 -21.25 8.53
N SER A 94 -2.04 -22.32 8.14
CA SER A 94 -2.07 -23.55 8.95
C SER A 94 -0.78 -24.34 8.80
N SER A 95 -0.31 -24.58 7.58
CA SER A 95 0.84 -25.42 7.28
C SER A 95 1.83 -24.75 6.33
N ARG A 96 1.38 -24.38 5.16
CA ARG A 96 2.23 -23.84 4.10
C ARG A 96 1.49 -22.78 3.28
N ALA A 97 2.20 -21.72 2.91
CA ALA A 97 1.71 -20.74 1.96
C ALA A 97 2.46 -20.79 0.64
N ALA A 98 1.79 -20.34 -0.42
CA ALA A 98 2.41 -20.02 -1.70
C ALA A 98 2.26 -18.52 -1.97
N PHE A 99 3.35 -17.88 -2.39
CA PHE A 99 3.43 -16.43 -2.55
C PHE A 99 3.72 -16.04 -3.98
N GLY A 100 3.10 -14.93 -4.42
CA GLY A 100 3.55 -14.19 -5.58
C GLY A 100 4.65 -13.19 -5.16
N SER A 101 5.76 -13.19 -5.89
CA SER A 101 6.90 -12.33 -5.61
C SER A 101 7.45 -11.72 -6.91
N TRP A 102 7.19 -10.45 -7.11
CA TRP A 102 7.70 -9.68 -8.24
C TRP A 102 8.25 -8.31 -7.82
N GLY A 103 8.62 -8.18 -6.54
CA GLY A 103 9.23 -7.02 -5.94
C GLY A 103 9.53 -7.24 -4.47
N ALA A 104 9.96 -6.18 -3.79
CA ALA A 104 10.44 -6.26 -2.40
C ALA A 104 9.37 -6.71 -1.41
N PHE A 105 8.12 -6.25 -1.57
CA PHE A 105 7.07 -6.51 -0.57
C PHE A 105 6.53 -7.93 -0.65
N GLY A 106 6.34 -8.47 -1.84
CA GLY A 106 6.01 -9.88 -2.00
C GLY A 106 7.10 -10.80 -1.45
N ALA A 107 8.36 -10.47 -1.73
CA ALA A 107 9.51 -11.21 -1.23
C ALA A 107 9.62 -11.17 0.31
N LYS A 108 9.34 -10.03 0.92
CA LYS A 108 9.40 -9.88 2.39
C LYS A 108 8.36 -10.74 3.11
N PHE A 109 7.13 -10.79 2.61
CA PHE A 109 6.12 -11.66 3.22
C PHE A 109 6.53 -13.14 3.11
N ALA A 110 6.98 -13.55 1.93
CA ALA A 110 7.47 -14.92 1.74
C ALA A 110 8.64 -15.25 2.69
N SER A 111 9.54 -14.29 2.92
CA SER A 111 10.65 -14.43 3.86
C SER A 111 10.17 -14.58 5.31
N GLU A 112 9.16 -13.83 5.74
CA GLU A 112 8.58 -13.99 7.08
C GLU A 112 8.02 -15.41 7.27
N ALA A 113 7.28 -15.92 6.30
CA ALA A 113 6.75 -17.28 6.36
C ALA A 113 7.87 -18.34 6.36
N ALA A 114 8.96 -18.12 5.62
CA ALA A 114 10.10 -19.01 5.59
C ALA A 114 10.83 -19.12 6.94
N HIS A 115 10.80 -18.04 7.73
CA HIS A 115 11.41 -18.00 9.07
C HIS A 115 10.48 -18.47 10.19
N ALA A 116 9.19 -18.64 9.92
CA ALA A 116 8.24 -19.09 10.93
C ALA A 116 8.47 -20.59 11.25
N PRO A 117 8.86 -20.94 12.48
CA PRO A 117 9.31 -22.30 12.78
C PRO A 117 8.20 -23.34 12.72
N HIS A 118 6.94 -22.91 12.82
CA HIS A 118 5.76 -23.78 12.78
C HIS A 118 5.20 -24.00 11.38
N LEU A 119 5.77 -23.34 10.35
CA LEU A 119 5.33 -23.45 8.97
C LEU A 119 6.32 -24.26 8.12
N ALA A 120 5.79 -24.98 7.15
CA ALA A 120 6.61 -25.60 6.10
C ALA A 120 7.16 -24.51 5.17
N THR A 121 8.25 -24.82 4.47
CA THR A 121 8.88 -23.91 3.52
C THR A 121 7.86 -23.41 2.50
N PRO A 122 7.73 -22.08 2.33
CA PRO A 122 6.77 -21.54 1.37
C PRO A 122 7.16 -21.86 -0.07
N LEU A 123 6.16 -21.92 -0.94
CA LEU A 123 6.33 -22.00 -2.38
C LEU A 123 6.20 -20.59 -2.97
N ILE A 124 6.93 -20.29 -4.03
CA ILE A 124 6.99 -18.95 -4.59
C ILE A 124 6.84 -18.99 -6.10
N ASP A 125 5.90 -18.20 -6.61
CA ASP A 125 5.80 -17.86 -8.02
C ASP A 125 6.49 -16.51 -8.24
N GLU A 126 7.63 -16.53 -8.89
CA GLU A 126 8.45 -15.33 -9.10
C GLU A 126 8.28 -14.74 -10.50
N ALA A 127 8.38 -13.42 -10.58
CA ALA A 127 8.58 -12.68 -11.80
C ALA A 127 9.68 -11.64 -11.60
N ALA A 128 10.33 -11.25 -12.68
CA ALA A 128 11.35 -10.19 -12.64
C ALA A 128 10.75 -8.85 -12.19
N HIS A 129 11.56 -8.01 -11.58
CA HIS A 129 11.14 -6.65 -11.20
C HIS A 129 10.64 -5.88 -12.44
N GLY A 130 9.48 -5.28 -12.33
CA GLY A 130 8.80 -4.60 -13.44
C GLY A 130 7.89 -5.50 -14.26
N SER A 131 7.82 -6.78 -13.94
CA SER A 131 6.91 -7.74 -14.56
C SER A 131 6.00 -8.41 -13.54
N LEU A 132 5.09 -9.24 -14.00
CA LEU A 132 4.02 -9.86 -13.24
C LEU A 132 3.86 -11.31 -13.65
N THR A 133 3.50 -12.17 -12.71
CA THR A 133 3.01 -13.52 -12.98
C THR A 133 1.75 -13.78 -12.15
N THR A 134 1.16 -14.95 -12.31
CA THR A 134 -0.03 -15.37 -11.56
C THR A 134 0.37 -16.41 -10.52
N VAL A 135 -0.17 -16.28 -9.30
CA VAL A 135 -0.04 -17.33 -8.29
C VAL A 135 -0.98 -18.48 -8.65
N SER A 136 -0.41 -19.64 -8.89
CA SER A 136 -1.14 -20.82 -9.36
C SER A 136 -1.52 -21.75 -8.22
N PRO A 137 -2.71 -22.40 -8.29
CA PRO A 137 -3.06 -23.43 -7.33
C PRO A 137 -2.04 -24.58 -7.38
N ARG A 138 -1.74 -25.13 -6.22
CA ARG A 138 -0.80 -26.26 -6.06
C ARG A 138 -1.56 -27.58 -5.90
N GLU A 139 -0.85 -28.67 -6.14
CA GLU A 139 -1.38 -30.02 -5.88
C GLU A 139 -1.69 -30.17 -4.38
N LYS A 140 -2.75 -30.93 -4.08
CA LYS A 140 -3.20 -31.15 -2.70
C LYS A 140 -2.08 -31.71 -1.82
N SER A 141 -1.22 -32.57 -2.39
CA SER A 141 -0.08 -33.19 -1.69
C SER A 141 0.97 -32.17 -1.20
N GLU A 142 1.02 -30.98 -1.79
CA GLU A 142 1.95 -29.92 -1.38
C GLU A 142 1.50 -29.20 -0.11
N GLY A 143 0.25 -29.36 0.30
CA GLY A 143 -0.26 -28.88 1.58
C GLY A 143 -0.38 -27.37 1.69
N VAL A 144 -0.58 -26.65 0.59
CA VAL A 144 -0.75 -25.20 0.58
C VAL A 144 -2.16 -24.84 1.03
N ASP A 145 -2.28 -24.02 2.07
CA ASP A 145 -3.56 -23.60 2.63
C ASP A 145 -3.79 -22.09 2.57
N VAL A 146 -2.78 -21.34 2.14
CA VAL A 146 -2.85 -19.89 1.89
C VAL A 146 -2.07 -19.56 0.63
N TYR A 147 -2.70 -18.73 -0.21
CA TYR A 147 -2.07 -18.11 -1.38
C TYR A 147 -2.07 -16.60 -1.17
N ALA A 148 -0.94 -15.93 -1.38
CA ALA A 148 -0.81 -14.51 -1.11
C ALA A 148 -0.01 -13.79 -2.20
N TYR A 149 -0.43 -12.58 -2.54
CA TYR A 149 0.27 -11.72 -3.50
C TYR A 149 -0.08 -10.24 -3.27
N PRO A 150 0.74 -9.30 -3.74
CA PRO A 150 0.41 -7.89 -3.67
C PRO A 150 -0.55 -7.47 -4.80
N HIS A 151 -1.57 -6.68 -4.47
CA HIS A 151 -2.40 -5.97 -5.45
C HIS A 151 -1.58 -4.92 -6.19
N ASN A 152 -0.70 -4.23 -5.47
CA ASN A 152 0.25 -3.26 -6.02
C ASN A 152 1.60 -3.44 -5.34
N GLU A 153 2.65 -3.61 -6.14
CA GLU A 153 4.02 -3.75 -5.66
C GLU A 153 4.69 -2.38 -5.69
N THR A 154 4.76 -1.73 -4.55
CA THR A 154 5.26 -0.35 -4.42
C THR A 154 6.70 -0.18 -4.90
N SER A 155 7.53 -1.21 -4.70
CA SER A 155 8.96 -1.14 -4.99
C SER A 155 9.26 -1.04 -6.48
N THR A 156 8.37 -1.54 -7.34
CA THR A 156 8.56 -1.61 -8.79
C THR A 156 7.53 -0.82 -9.59
N GLY A 157 6.36 -0.58 -9.01
CA GLY A 157 5.24 0.07 -9.70
C GLY A 157 4.40 -0.89 -10.55
N VAL A 158 4.40 -2.17 -10.20
CA VAL A 158 3.56 -3.18 -10.87
C VAL A 158 2.24 -3.33 -10.11
N THR A 159 1.13 -3.25 -10.84
CA THR A 159 -0.20 -3.57 -10.33
C THR A 159 -0.67 -4.92 -10.87
N SER A 160 -1.36 -5.68 -10.03
CA SER A 160 -1.90 -7.00 -10.36
C SER A 160 -3.42 -6.95 -10.41
N PRO A 161 -4.07 -7.73 -11.28
CA PRO A 161 -5.47 -8.06 -11.05
C PRO A 161 -5.64 -8.71 -9.69
N VAL A 162 -6.83 -8.56 -9.10
CA VAL A 162 -7.19 -9.29 -7.87
C VAL A 162 -8.05 -10.49 -8.26
N TYR A 163 -7.61 -11.66 -7.84
CA TYR A 163 -8.25 -12.94 -8.17
C TYR A 163 -8.16 -13.89 -6.99
N ARG A 164 -9.16 -14.76 -6.87
CA ARG A 164 -9.09 -15.89 -5.95
C ARG A 164 -8.23 -16.99 -6.60
N VAL A 165 -7.32 -17.55 -5.82
CA VAL A 165 -6.64 -18.78 -6.23
C VAL A 165 -7.59 -19.94 -5.92
N GLU A 166 -8.07 -20.61 -6.97
CA GLU A 166 -9.05 -21.67 -6.85
C GLU A 166 -8.43 -22.98 -6.33
N ALA A 167 -8.44 -23.12 -5.00
CA ALA A 167 -7.95 -24.29 -4.30
C ALA A 167 -8.87 -24.58 -3.11
N PRO A 168 -9.50 -25.78 -3.04
CA PRO A 168 -10.45 -26.10 -1.98
C PRO A 168 -9.85 -25.95 -0.59
N GLY A 169 -10.54 -25.21 0.28
CA GLY A 169 -10.12 -25.00 1.67
C GLY A 169 -8.96 -24.01 1.88
N ALA A 170 -8.38 -23.48 0.82
CA ALA A 170 -7.33 -22.48 0.93
C ALA A 170 -7.88 -21.07 1.00
N LEU A 171 -7.13 -20.16 1.62
CA LEU A 171 -7.42 -18.73 1.66
C LEU A 171 -6.58 -17.98 0.64
N THR A 172 -7.16 -16.92 0.09
CA THR A 172 -6.43 -15.92 -0.73
C THR A 172 -6.24 -14.65 0.09
N LEU A 173 -4.98 -14.25 0.32
CA LEU A 173 -4.60 -13.03 1.00
C LEU A 173 -3.98 -12.05 0.01
N VAL A 174 -4.43 -10.82 0.03
CA VAL A 174 -3.96 -9.79 -0.91
C VAL A 174 -3.49 -8.56 -0.16
N ASP A 175 -2.26 -8.15 -0.43
CA ASP A 175 -1.67 -6.93 0.11
C ASP A 175 -2.14 -5.72 -0.71
N GLY A 176 -3.04 -4.95 -0.14
CA GLY A 176 -3.55 -3.72 -0.73
C GLY A 176 -2.86 -2.46 -0.21
N THR A 177 -1.74 -2.57 0.50
CA THR A 177 -1.11 -1.46 1.22
C THR A 177 -0.93 -0.23 0.36
N SER A 178 -0.42 -0.37 -0.84
CA SER A 178 -0.11 0.77 -1.71
C SER A 178 -1.17 1.03 -2.78
N ILE A 179 -2.40 0.60 -2.59
CA ILE A 179 -3.47 0.86 -3.56
C ILE A 179 -4.87 0.96 -2.93
N ALA A 180 -5.07 0.41 -1.73
CA ALA A 180 -6.36 0.46 -1.04
C ALA A 180 -6.84 1.90 -0.85
N GLY A 181 -8.02 2.21 -1.34
CA GLY A 181 -8.60 3.56 -1.33
C GLY A 181 -8.31 4.38 -2.59
N ALA A 182 -7.55 3.85 -3.55
CA ALA A 182 -7.19 4.53 -4.79
C ALA A 182 -7.63 3.80 -6.06
N ALA A 183 -7.90 2.50 -5.97
CA ALA A 183 -8.40 1.70 -7.07
C ALA A 183 -9.46 0.72 -6.58
N PRO A 184 -10.44 0.35 -7.44
CA PRO A 184 -11.46 -0.60 -7.07
C PRO A 184 -10.88 -2.00 -6.85
N VAL A 185 -11.52 -2.76 -5.99
CA VAL A 185 -11.18 -4.15 -5.70
C VAL A 185 -12.46 -4.96 -5.49
N ASP A 186 -12.54 -6.14 -6.08
CA ASP A 186 -13.61 -7.09 -5.80
C ASP A 186 -13.23 -7.96 -4.61
N LEU A 187 -13.67 -7.55 -3.43
CA LEU A 187 -13.35 -8.22 -2.16
C LEU A 187 -13.99 -9.60 -2.02
N THR A 188 -15.00 -9.94 -2.84
CA THR A 188 -15.56 -11.30 -2.85
C THR A 188 -14.55 -12.36 -3.29
N ARG A 189 -13.47 -11.94 -3.95
CA ARG A 189 -12.38 -12.81 -4.39
C ARG A 189 -11.27 -12.98 -3.40
N VAL A 190 -11.35 -12.32 -2.25
CA VAL A 190 -10.26 -12.24 -1.27
C VAL A 190 -10.77 -12.67 0.09
N ASP A 191 -9.95 -13.40 0.85
CA ASP A 191 -10.27 -13.76 2.23
C ASP A 191 -9.69 -12.77 3.25
N ALA A 192 -8.51 -12.21 2.97
CA ALA A 192 -7.94 -11.12 3.74
C ALA A 192 -7.31 -10.09 2.79
N TYR A 193 -7.88 -8.90 2.77
CA TYR A 193 -7.35 -7.74 2.07
C TYR A 193 -6.84 -6.77 3.12
N TYR A 194 -5.53 -6.59 3.19
CA TYR A 194 -4.93 -5.80 4.26
C TYR A 194 -4.08 -4.66 3.74
N PHE A 195 -3.98 -3.62 4.52
CA PHE A 195 -3.26 -2.40 4.17
C PHE A 195 -2.95 -1.56 5.41
N SER A 196 -2.08 -0.61 5.25
CA SER A 196 -1.78 0.43 6.25
C SER A 196 -2.32 1.79 5.80
N LEU A 197 -2.22 2.80 6.66
CA LEU A 197 -2.98 4.05 6.49
C LEU A 197 -2.16 5.22 5.90
N GLN A 198 -0.88 5.02 5.63
CA GLN A 198 0.04 6.08 5.19
C GLN A 198 0.19 6.21 3.67
N LYS A 199 -0.62 5.53 2.90
CA LYS A 199 -0.59 5.55 1.42
C LYS A 199 -1.78 6.35 0.87
N ALA A 200 -2.72 5.73 0.17
CA ALA A 200 -3.88 6.42 -0.38
C ALA A 200 -4.71 7.17 0.67
N LEU A 201 -4.77 6.65 1.89
CA LEU A 201 -5.53 7.27 2.96
C LEU A 201 -4.81 8.46 3.60
N GLY A 202 -3.60 8.77 3.16
CA GLY A 202 -2.90 10.00 3.48
C GLY A 202 -2.71 10.26 4.97
N SER A 203 -2.67 9.22 5.78
CA SER A 203 -2.46 9.28 7.21
C SER A 203 -1.02 8.94 7.58
N ASP A 204 -0.80 8.43 8.76
CA ASP A 204 0.50 8.03 9.24
C ASP A 204 0.56 6.50 9.46
N GLY A 205 1.70 5.97 9.82
CA GLY A 205 1.89 4.57 10.15
C GLY A 205 1.34 4.19 11.52
N GLY A 206 1.57 2.95 11.92
CA GLY A 206 1.25 2.46 13.25
C GLY A 206 -0.01 1.60 13.35
N LEU A 207 -0.74 1.43 12.26
CA LEU A 207 -1.95 0.61 12.20
C LEU A 207 -2.00 -0.18 10.89
N TRP A 208 -2.55 -1.38 10.98
CA TRP A 208 -3.02 -2.12 9.83
C TRP A 208 -4.54 -2.23 9.87
N ILE A 209 -5.14 -2.35 8.69
CA ILE A 209 -6.55 -2.71 8.51
C ILE A 209 -6.58 -3.97 7.69
N ALA A 210 -7.44 -4.90 8.07
CA ALA A 210 -7.71 -6.10 7.30
C ALA A 210 -9.22 -6.26 7.11
N VAL A 211 -9.62 -6.48 5.86
CA VAL A 211 -10.98 -6.86 5.50
C VAL A 211 -10.99 -8.37 5.39
N LEU A 212 -11.72 -9.04 6.27
CA LEU A 212 -11.68 -10.48 6.44
C LEU A 212 -12.98 -11.13 6.01
N SER A 213 -12.89 -12.17 5.20
CA SER A 213 -14.01 -13.04 4.88
C SER A 213 -14.42 -13.90 6.08
N PRO A 214 -15.66 -14.46 6.08
CA PRO A 214 -16.03 -15.45 7.11
C PRO A 214 -15.06 -16.62 7.20
N ALA A 215 -14.52 -17.09 6.07
CA ALA A 215 -13.54 -18.17 6.05
C ALA A 215 -12.22 -17.78 6.74
N ALA A 216 -11.77 -16.54 6.59
CA ALA A 216 -10.58 -16.05 7.28
C ALA A 216 -10.79 -15.95 8.79
N VAL A 217 -11.94 -15.47 9.22
CA VAL A 217 -12.32 -15.41 10.65
C VAL A 217 -12.35 -16.82 11.24
N GLU A 218 -12.98 -17.76 10.56
CA GLU A 218 -13.04 -19.16 10.99
C GLU A 218 -11.63 -19.77 11.09
N ARG A 219 -10.77 -19.52 10.11
CA ARG A 219 -9.40 -20.02 10.11
C ARG A 219 -8.63 -19.50 11.33
N ALA A 220 -8.73 -18.22 11.63
CA ALA A 220 -8.07 -17.63 12.79
C ALA A 220 -8.55 -18.27 14.10
N ARG A 221 -9.87 -18.42 14.26
CA ARG A 221 -10.45 -19.09 15.44
C ARG A 221 -9.93 -20.51 15.57
N ARG A 222 -9.95 -21.28 14.51
CA ARG A 222 -9.53 -22.68 14.52
C ARG A 222 -8.05 -22.82 14.90
N ILE A 223 -7.17 -22.00 14.33
CA ILE A 223 -5.74 -22.04 14.66
C ILE A 223 -5.48 -21.64 16.10
N GLU A 224 -6.10 -20.55 16.56
CA GLU A 224 -5.86 -20.02 17.90
C GLU A 224 -6.50 -20.87 19.00
N ASP A 225 -7.60 -21.57 18.71
CA ASP A 225 -8.26 -22.47 19.65
C ASP A 225 -7.63 -23.88 19.63
N SER A 226 -6.70 -24.16 18.73
CA SER A 226 -6.01 -25.44 18.62
C SER A 226 -5.03 -25.65 19.77
N SER A 227 -4.90 -26.90 20.22
CA SER A 227 -3.92 -27.30 21.22
C SER A 227 -2.65 -27.91 20.61
N ASP A 228 -2.33 -27.60 19.35
CA ASP A 228 -1.19 -28.16 18.63
C ASP A 228 0.20 -27.62 19.07
N GLY A 229 0.21 -26.74 20.08
CA GLY A 229 1.43 -26.19 20.65
C GLY A 229 1.94 -24.93 19.94
N ARG A 230 1.22 -24.40 18.94
CA ARG A 230 1.60 -23.14 18.30
C ARG A 230 1.44 -21.99 19.30
N TRP A 231 2.52 -21.26 19.52
CA TRP A 231 2.45 -20.02 20.27
C TRP A 231 1.95 -18.88 19.37
N VAL A 232 0.82 -18.29 19.75
CA VAL A 232 0.31 -17.06 19.13
C VAL A 232 0.49 -15.93 20.13
N PRO A 233 1.45 -15.01 19.90
CA PRO A 233 1.60 -13.83 20.76
C PRO A 233 0.32 -13.01 20.79
N GLN A 234 -0.04 -12.49 21.95
CA GLN A 234 -1.27 -11.68 22.09
C GLN A 234 -1.29 -10.51 21.10
N PHE A 235 -0.17 -9.84 20.91
CA PHE A 235 -0.06 -8.71 19.98
C PHE A 235 -0.36 -9.10 18.54
N LEU A 236 -0.11 -10.34 18.16
CA LEU A 236 -0.34 -10.88 16.82
C LEU A 236 -1.65 -11.67 16.72
N SER A 237 -2.42 -11.77 17.79
CA SER A 237 -3.68 -12.52 17.78
C SER A 237 -4.74 -11.86 16.91
N LEU A 238 -5.08 -12.51 15.82
CA LEU A 238 -6.14 -12.02 14.93
C LEU A 238 -7.51 -12.14 15.59
N SER A 239 -7.75 -13.18 16.40
CA SER A 239 -8.97 -13.34 17.16
C SER A 239 -9.17 -12.18 18.15
N ALA A 240 -8.12 -11.78 18.86
CA ALA A 240 -8.19 -10.62 19.77
C ALA A 240 -8.45 -9.32 18.99
N ALA A 241 -7.82 -9.14 17.83
CA ALA A 241 -8.06 -7.97 16.98
C ALA A 241 -9.51 -7.93 16.46
N ILE A 242 -10.06 -9.08 16.05
CA ILE A 242 -11.46 -9.20 15.64
C ILE A 242 -12.40 -8.82 16.77
N ASP A 243 -12.21 -9.39 17.96
CA ASP A 243 -13.10 -9.15 19.11
C ASP A 243 -13.07 -7.67 19.54
N ASN A 244 -11.90 -7.06 19.57
CA ASN A 244 -11.77 -5.64 19.86
C ASN A 244 -12.39 -4.76 18.77
N SER A 245 -12.14 -5.08 17.50
CA SER A 245 -12.68 -4.31 16.36
C SER A 245 -14.21 -4.34 16.30
N ARG A 246 -14.84 -5.42 16.72
CA ARG A 246 -16.31 -5.50 16.86
C ARG A 246 -16.87 -4.50 17.87
N LYS A 247 -16.04 -4.03 18.80
CA LYS A 247 -16.36 -3.00 19.78
C LYS A 247 -15.83 -1.62 19.39
N ASP A 248 -15.36 -1.47 18.17
CA ASP A 248 -14.68 -0.26 17.68
C ASP A 248 -13.45 0.11 18.51
N GLN A 249 -12.68 -0.89 18.90
CA GLN A 249 -11.48 -0.77 19.73
C GLN A 249 -10.30 -1.54 19.12
N THR A 250 -9.13 -1.33 19.67
CA THR A 250 -7.93 -2.11 19.44
C THR A 250 -7.51 -2.83 20.71
N LEU A 251 -6.60 -3.79 20.60
CA LEU A 251 -6.11 -4.58 21.74
C LEU A 251 -5.60 -3.68 22.89
N ASN A 252 -4.80 -2.70 22.51
CA ASN A 252 -4.22 -1.69 23.42
C ASN A 252 -4.31 -0.33 22.76
N THR A 253 -3.88 0.72 23.45
CA THR A 253 -3.97 2.09 22.95
C THR A 253 -3.37 2.19 21.53
N PRO A 254 -4.15 2.61 20.54
CA PRO A 254 -3.69 2.75 19.16
C PRO A 254 -2.97 4.08 18.94
N ALA A 255 -2.36 4.21 17.78
CA ALA A 255 -1.93 5.50 17.24
C ALA A 255 -3.17 6.32 16.83
N LEU A 256 -3.78 7.00 17.81
CA LEU A 256 -5.06 7.69 17.63
C LEU A 256 -4.99 8.76 16.52
N ALA A 257 -3.90 9.51 16.45
CA ALA A 257 -3.70 10.51 15.38
C ALA A 257 -3.82 9.88 14.00
N THR A 258 -3.26 8.69 13.80
CA THR A 258 -3.37 7.94 12.54
C THR A 258 -4.81 7.60 12.21
N ILE A 259 -5.60 7.17 13.20
CA ILE A 259 -7.03 6.85 13.02
C ILE A 259 -7.82 8.10 12.63
N VAL A 260 -7.62 9.19 13.35
CA VAL A 260 -8.34 10.46 13.13
C VAL A 260 -8.07 10.99 11.72
N MET A 261 -6.81 11.01 11.31
CA MET A 261 -6.44 11.49 9.97
C MET A 261 -6.99 10.57 8.87
N ALA A 262 -6.95 9.25 9.07
CA ALA A 262 -7.50 8.29 8.11
C ALA A 262 -9.03 8.43 7.97
N GLU A 263 -9.74 8.60 9.08
CA GLU A 263 -11.19 8.80 9.06
C GLU A 263 -11.56 10.07 8.27
N ARG A 264 -10.82 11.15 8.49
CA ARG A 264 -11.04 12.39 7.75
C ARG A 264 -10.77 12.22 6.26
N GLN A 265 -9.74 11.49 5.90
CA GLN A 265 -9.42 11.19 4.50
C GLN A 265 -10.51 10.34 3.82
N VAL A 266 -10.96 9.29 4.47
CA VAL A 266 -12.02 8.44 3.90
C VAL A 266 -13.29 9.24 3.66
N ARG A 267 -13.67 10.09 4.60
CA ARG A 267 -14.82 10.99 4.46
C ARG A 267 -14.65 11.91 3.26
N TRP A 268 -13.47 12.51 3.10
CA TRP A 268 -13.14 13.37 1.99
C TRP A 268 -13.21 12.63 0.64
N LEU A 269 -12.70 11.40 0.58
CA LEU A 269 -12.77 10.57 -0.63
C LEU A 269 -14.22 10.28 -1.02
N LEU A 270 -15.08 9.98 -0.05
CA LEU A 270 -16.50 9.74 -0.29
C LEU A 270 -17.21 11.01 -0.77
N GLU A 271 -16.90 12.17 -0.19
CA GLU A 271 -17.44 13.48 -0.60
C GLU A 271 -17.03 13.85 -2.03
N ARG A 272 -15.87 13.39 -2.49
CA ARG A 272 -15.39 13.60 -3.87
C ARG A 272 -16.03 12.68 -4.90
N GLY A 273 -16.95 11.83 -4.50
CA GLY A 273 -17.64 10.91 -5.40
C GLY A 273 -17.30 9.42 -5.18
N GLY A 274 -16.49 9.11 -4.17
CA GLY A 274 -16.13 7.74 -3.84
C GLY A 274 -15.13 7.10 -4.81
N MET A 275 -15.11 5.79 -4.86
CA MET A 275 -14.08 5.04 -5.58
C MET A 275 -14.01 5.38 -7.08
N ASP A 276 -15.15 5.53 -7.75
CA ASP A 276 -15.16 5.80 -9.19
C ASP A 276 -14.41 7.08 -9.55
N GLU A 277 -14.72 8.18 -8.83
CA GLU A 277 -14.07 9.48 -9.06
C GLU A 277 -12.61 9.49 -8.62
N VAL A 278 -12.33 8.89 -7.47
CA VAL A 278 -10.98 8.84 -6.90
C VAL A 278 -10.05 8.01 -7.79
N SER A 279 -10.50 6.83 -8.22
CA SER A 279 -9.69 5.97 -9.09
C SER A 279 -9.48 6.59 -10.48
N ALA A 280 -10.47 7.28 -11.00
CA ALA A 280 -10.33 8.02 -12.27
C ALA A 280 -9.26 9.12 -12.18
N GLN A 281 -9.22 9.85 -11.07
CA GLN A 281 -8.20 10.88 -10.84
C GLN A 281 -6.79 10.27 -10.73
N CYS A 282 -6.62 9.19 -9.97
CA CYS A 282 -5.34 8.51 -9.84
C CYS A 282 -4.86 7.96 -11.19
N ALA A 283 -5.76 7.36 -11.96
CA ALA A 283 -5.47 6.85 -13.30
C ALA A 283 -5.04 7.98 -14.24
N GLN A 284 -5.71 9.13 -14.19
CA GLN A 284 -5.35 10.30 -15.00
C GLN A 284 -3.97 10.82 -14.63
N ALA A 285 -3.69 10.99 -13.35
CA ALA A 285 -2.41 11.50 -12.86
C ALA A 285 -1.24 10.57 -13.24
N SER A 286 -1.40 9.26 -13.06
CA SER A 286 -0.37 8.29 -13.44
C SER A 286 -0.18 8.20 -14.95
N SER A 287 -1.25 8.27 -15.73
CA SER A 287 -1.18 8.27 -17.20
C SER A 287 -0.39 9.44 -17.75
N LEU A 288 -0.49 10.62 -17.13
CA LEU A 288 0.34 11.77 -17.50
C LEU A 288 1.83 11.44 -17.41
N ILE A 289 2.23 10.75 -16.36
CA ILE A 289 3.63 10.36 -16.15
C ILE A 289 4.05 9.32 -17.19
N TYR A 290 3.26 8.29 -17.41
CA TYR A 290 3.60 7.22 -18.35
C TYR A 290 3.64 7.74 -19.79
N ASP A 291 2.68 8.54 -20.21
CA ASP A 291 2.64 9.14 -21.55
C ASP A 291 3.82 10.09 -21.77
N TRP A 292 4.14 10.90 -20.78
CA TRP A 292 5.31 11.75 -20.78
C TRP A 292 6.61 10.95 -20.91
N ALA A 293 6.75 9.87 -20.17
CA ALA A 293 7.93 9.02 -20.21
C ALA A 293 8.08 8.33 -21.57
N GLU A 294 7.00 7.82 -22.16
CA GLU A 294 7.04 7.19 -23.48
C GLU A 294 7.37 8.16 -24.60
N ALA A 295 6.97 9.44 -24.47
CA ALA A 295 7.27 10.47 -25.45
C ALA A 295 8.66 11.11 -25.27
N ASN A 296 9.39 10.74 -24.21
CA ASN A 296 10.65 11.37 -23.83
C ASN A 296 11.84 10.49 -24.19
N LEU A 297 12.86 11.05 -24.84
CA LEU A 297 14.05 10.31 -25.25
C LEU A 297 15.00 9.99 -24.09
N ALA A 298 14.91 10.75 -22.99
CA ALA A 298 15.78 10.62 -21.82
C ALA A 298 15.18 9.79 -20.69
N VAL A 299 13.94 9.33 -20.86
CA VAL A 299 13.17 8.64 -19.81
C VAL A 299 12.36 7.51 -20.45
N ARG A 300 12.08 6.47 -19.68
CA ARG A 300 11.14 5.41 -20.08
C ARG A 300 10.38 4.88 -18.89
N PRO A 301 9.14 4.38 -19.04
CA PRO A 301 8.48 3.64 -17.99
C PRO A 301 9.29 2.38 -17.64
N PHE A 302 9.49 2.14 -16.35
CA PHE A 302 10.17 0.92 -15.91
C PHE A 302 9.31 -0.32 -16.19
N VAL A 303 8.01 -0.24 -15.92
CA VAL A 303 7.07 -1.31 -16.26
C VAL A 303 6.71 -1.21 -17.73
N GLU A 304 7.26 -2.12 -18.53
CA GLU A 304 7.13 -2.05 -19.99
C GLU A 304 5.71 -2.36 -20.49
N ASN A 305 5.06 -3.36 -19.87
CA ASN A 305 3.69 -3.71 -20.22
C ASN A 305 2.70 -2.70 -19.61
N PRO A 306 1.97 -1.92 -20.44
CA PRO A 306 1.06 -0.89 -19.94
C PRO A 306 -0.04 -1.42 -19.01
N THR A 307 -0.47 -2.67 -19.18
CA THR A 307 -1.53 -3.26 -18.34
C THR A 307 -1.07 -3.57 -16.92
N TRP A 308 0.24 -3.58 -16.68
CA TRP A 308 0.83 -3.85 -15.37
C TRP A 308 1.24 -2.58 -14.63
N ARG A 309 1.07 -1.41 -15.24
CA ARG A 309 1.47 -0.13 -14.65
C ARG A 309 0.54 0.31 -13.53
N SER A 310 1.13 0.63 -12.39
CA SER A 310 0.40 1.08 -11.22
C SER A 310 -0.26 2.45 -11.45
N PRO A 311 -1.52 2.64 -10.99
CA PRO A 311 -2.16 3.95 -11.03
C PRO A 311 -1.70 4.90 -9.92
N VAL A 312 -0.87 4.44 -8.99
CA VAL A 312 -0.51 5.21 -7.78
C VAL A 312 0.99 5.29 -7.50
N THR A 313 1.78 4.37 -8.04
CA THR A 313 3.25 4.36 -7.89
C THR A 313 3.89 4.21 -9.26
N ALA A 314 4.14 5.35 -9.90
CA ALA A 314 4.75 5.37 -11.23
C ALA A 314 6.27 5.36 -11.12
N THR A 315 6.89 4.31 -11.65
CA THR A 315 8.34 4.16 -11.69
C THR A 315 8.86 4.43 -13.10
N ILE A 316 9.83 5.32 -13.21
CA ILE A 316 10.47 5.69 -14.48
C ILE A 316 11.97 5.48 -14.40
N GLU A 317 12.56 5.02 -15.48
CA GLU A 317 14.02 4.95 -15.63
C GLU A 317 14.51 6.17 -16.38
N ILE A 318 15.66 6.68 -15.95
CA ILE A 318 16.34 7.81 -16.58
C ILE A 318 17.54 7.30 -17.36
N ASP A 319 17.83 7.93 -18.50
CA ASP A 319 19.02 7.65 -19.31
C ASP A 319 20.27 7.60 -18.43
N GLU A 320 21.14 6.64 -18.70
CA GLU A 320 22.36 6.38 -17.92
C GLU A 320 23.33 7.56 -17.88
N ALA A 321 23.21 8.52 -18.80
CA ALA A 321 24.02 9.74 -18.81
C ALA A 321 23.66 10.70 -17.66
N VAL A 322 22.51 10.49 -17.02
CA VAL A 322 22.01 11.32 -15.91
C VAL A 322 21.78 10.46 -14.67
N SER A 323 22.33 10.85 -13.54
CA SER A 323 22.07 10.18 -12.25
C SER A 323 20.68 10.55 -11.70
N ALA A 324 19.79 9.57 -11.60
CA ALA A 324 18.47 9.77 -11.00
C ALA A 324 18.55 10.21 -9.53
N SER A 325 19.51 9.68 -8.77
CA SER A 325 19.69 10.06 -7.37
C SER A 325 20.16 11.51 -7.21
N GLU A 326 21.05 11.98 -8.10
CA GLU A 326 21.48 13.38 -8.11
C GLU A 326 20.35 14.31 -8.55
N LEU A 327 19.56 13.91 -9.53
CA LEU A 327 18.37 14.64 -9.96
C LEU A 327 17.36 14.75 -8.82
N ALA A 328 17.08 13.65 -8.12
CA ALA A 328 16.18 13.65 -6.96
C ALA A 328 16.67 14.58 -5.85
N ALA A 329 17.98 14.59 -5.57
CA ALA A 329 18.58 15.49 -4.58
C ALA A 329 18.46 16.95 -5.00
N HIS A 330 18.66 17.26 -6.29
CA HIS A 330 18.50 18.60 -6.84
C HIS A 330 17.06 19.10 -6.73
N LEU A 331 16.10 18.25 -7.04
CA LEU A 331 14.67 18.56 -6.90
C LEU A 331 14.28 18.73 -5.42
N ARG A 332 14.84 17.91 -4.53
CA ARG A 332 14.60 18.01 -3.10
C ARG A 332 15.00 19.38 -2.54
N ALA A 333 16.11 19.93 -3.00
CA ALA A 333 16.55 21.26 -2.60
C ALA A 333 15.54 22.35 -2.97
N ARG A 334 14.63 22.11 -3.90
CA ARG A 334 13.57 23.02 -4.32
C ARG A 334 12.19 22.59 -3.81
N GLY A 335 12.14 21.68 -2.83
CA GLY A 335 10.91 21.26 -2.16
C GLY A 335 10.11 20.16 -2.87
N ILE A 336 10.68 19.52 -3.90
CA ILE A 336 10.11 18.34 -4.55
C ILE A 336 10.77 17.11 -3.92
N VAL A 337 10.01 16.34 -3.14
CA VAL A 337 10.59 15.39 -2.20
C VAL A 337 10.09 13.95 -2.42
N ASP A 338 10.94 13.01 -1.99
CA ASP A 338 10.66 11.59 -1.84
C ASP A 338 10.32 10.87 -3.14
N ILE A 339 10.93 11.28 -4.24
CA ILE A 339 10.78 10.65 -5.56
C ILE A 339 11.90 9.67 -5.91
N GLY A 340 12.73 9.31 -4.95
CA GLY A 340 13.81 8.35 -5.18
C GLY A 340 13.35 6.92 -5.43
N ALA A 341 14.21 6.12 -6.04
CA ALA A 341 14.00 4.70 -6.26
C ALA A 341 13.89 3.92 -4.94
N TYR A 342 13.20 2.77 -4.98
CA TYR A 342 13.18 1.87 -3.84
C TYR A 342 14.55 1.20 -3.70
N ARG A 343 15.05 1.19 -2.46
CA ARG A 343 16.39 0.67 -2.16
C ARG A 343 16.50 -0.81 -2.56
N GLY A 344 17.52 -1.12 -3.36
CA GLY A 344 17.82 -2.49 -3.78
C GLY A 344 16.99 -3.02 -4.95
N VAL A 345 16.08 -2.23 -5.53
CA VAL A 345 15.24 -2.65 -6.66
C VAL A 345 15.58 -1.87 -7.93
N GLY A 346 15.61 -0.54 -7.85
CA GLY A 346 15.91 0.31 -8.99
C GLY A 346 17.34 0.83 -8.97
N VAL A 347 17.98 0.92 -10.14
CA VAL A 347 19.36 1.44 -10.26
C VAL A 347 19.34 2.92 -10.60
N ASN A 348 18.65 3.32 -11.65
CA ASN A 348 18.61 4.72 -12.11
C ASN A 348 17.17 5.15 -12.36
N GLN A 349 16.39 5.19 -11.28
CA GLN A 349 14.93 5.36 -11.33
C GLN A 349 14.46 6.50 -10.44
N LEU A 350 13.30 7.05 -10.81
CA LEU A 350 12.45 7.85 -9.94
C LEU A 350 11.11 7.12 -9.75
N ARG A 351 10.51 7.25 -8.57
CA ARG A 351 9.16 6.79 -8.29
C ARG A 351 8.31 7.96 -7.86
N ILE A 352 7.13 8.06 -8.44
CA ILE A 352 6.22 9.18 -8.19
C ILE A 352 4.90 8.63 -7.70
N GLY A 353 4.51 9.06 -6.50
CA GLY A 353 3.21 8.73 -5.93
C GLY A 353 2.12 9.61 -6.53
N THR A 354 1.08 8.99 -7.07
CA THR A 354 -0.11 9.67 -7.61
C THR A 354 -1.35 9.34 -6.78
N TRP A 355 -1.20 9.49 -5.47
CA TRP A 355 -2.25 9.23 -4.49
C TRP A 355 -3.42 10.21 -4.65
N PRO A 356 -4.60 9.87 -4.08
CA PRO A 356 -5.77 10.74 -4.17
C PRO A 356 -5.53 12.18 -3.69
N SER A 357 -4.61 12.39 -2.75
CA SER A 357 -4.27 13.71 -2.23
C SER A 357 -3.33 14.52 -3.14
N VAL A 358 -2.77 13.90 -4.17
CA VAL A 358 -1.86 14.56 -5.11
C VAL A 358 -2.68 15.23 -6.22
N GLU A 359 -2.49 16.55 -6.36
CA GLU A 359 -3.19 17.31 -7.40
C GLU A 359 -2.56 17.04 -8.78
N ILE A 360 -3.40 16.95 -9.81
CA ILE A 360 -2.94 16.72 -11.18
C ILE A 360 -2.02 17.84 -11.65
N GLU A 361 -2.33 19.09 -11.30
CA GLU A 361 -1.53 20.25 -11.62
C GLU A 361 -0.13 20.17 -11.03
N ASP A 362 0.02 19.57 -9.85
CA ASP A 362 1.32 19.36 -9.23
C ASP A 362 2.12 18.27 -9.97
N VAL A 363 1.46 17.24 -10.47
CA VAL A 363 2.10 16.23 -11.32
C VAL A 363 2.61 16.86 -12.62
N GLU A 364 1.79 17.67 -13.27
CA GLU A 364 2.19 18.41 -14.49
C GLU A 364 3.41 19.30 -14.22
N ALA A 365 3.40 20.02 -13.11
CA ALA A 365 4.53 20.87 -12.70
C ALA A 365 5.78 20.06 -12.40
N LEU A 366 5.66 18.90 -11.75
CA LEU A 366 6.79 18.00 -11.52
C LEU A 366 7.43 17.57 -12.84
N LEU A 367 6.64 17.14 -13.81
CA LEU A 367 7.15 16.71 -15.12
C LEU A 367 7.85 17.86 -15.85
N ALA A 368 7.31 19.06 -15.78
CA ALA A 368 7.94 20.26 -16.33
C ALA A 368 9.29 20.56 -15.67
N CYS A 369 9.40 20.39 -14.36
CA CYS A 369 10.66 20.55 -13.62
C CYS A 369 11.69 19.51 -14.03
N ILE A 370 11.28 18.26 -14.19
CA ILE A 370 12.19 17.18 -14.63
C ILE A 370 12.67 17.47 -16.05
N ASP A 371 11.79 17.83 -16.97
CA ASP A 371 12.17 18.20 -18.35
C ASP A 371 13.15 19.37 -18.37
N TYR A 372 12.89 20.40 -17.57
CA TYR A 372 13.77 21.56 -17.47
C TYR A 372 15.19 21.18 -17.06
N CYS A 373 15.32 20.23 -16.13
CA CYS A 373 16.61 19.72 -15.70
C CYS A 373 17.29 18.83 -16.76
N LEU A 374 16.53 17.91 -17.36
CA LEU A 374 17.07 16.95 -18.32
C LEU A 374 17.51 17.60 -19.63
N GLU A 375 16.74 18.55 -20.17
CA GLU A 375 17.06 19.27 -21.39
C GLU A 375 18.37 20.08 -21.29
N ARG A 376 18.77 20.47 -20.10
CA ARG A 376 19.97 21.25 -19.81
C ARG A 376 21.13 20.41 -19.32
N ALA A 377 20.88 19.16 -18.97
CA ALA A 377 21.88 18.22 -18.48
C ALA A 377 22.42 17.31 -19.60
N LEU A 378 21.65 17.11 -20.67
CA LEU A 378 21.98 16.36 -21.87
C LEU A 378 22.31 17.31 -23.02
#